data_b5dcf91339fd1bd4faac8b1141f5d3e8
#
_entry.id   b5dcf91339fd1bd4faac8b1141f5d3e8
#
_cell.length_a   1.000
_cell.length_b   1.000
_cell.length_c   1.000
_cell.angle_alpha   90.00
_cell.angle_beta   90.00
_cell.angle_gamma   90.00
#
_symmetry.space_group_name_H-M   'P 1'
#
loop_
_entity.id
_entity.type
_entity.pdbx_description
1 polymer ?
#
loop_
_entity_poly.entity_id
_entity_poly.type
_entity_poly.pdbx_seq_one_letter_code
_entity_poly.pdbx_strand_id
1 'polypeptide(L)'
;LGKVGIPSPEIRVTEYPHQLSGGLRQRVVIAIALACGPELVIADEPTTALDVTIQAQILQLINDLQRDLNMAVILITHDLGVIAETCDEVCVMYAGRIVERASAKEVFANPRHAYTRGLLNSIPRLNGTPKTELNTIDGMVPALRDLKPGCRFAPRSGLEHEPELLTERQPMREISPGHRVEACP
;
A
#
# COMPACT_ATOMS: atom_id res chain seq x y z
N LEU A 1 19.90 -0.99 -17.96
CA LEU A 1 20.49 -0.77 -16.62
C LEU A 1 20.77 0.72 -16.36
N GLY A 2 21.30 1.47 -17.33
CA GLY A 2 21.59 2.90 -17.18
C GLY A 2 20.35 3.74 -16.77
N LYS A 3 19.19 3.48 -17.39
CA LYS A 3 17.92 4.20 -17.07
C LYS A 3 17.47 4.05 -15.61
N VAL A 4 17.84 2.97 -14.94
CA VAL A 4 17.52 2.74 -13.52
C VAL A 4 18.66 3.17 -12.58
N GLY A 5 19.66 3.89 -13.10
CA GLY A 5 20.74 4.46 -12.30
C GLY A 5 21.72 3.43 -11.73
N ILE A 6 21.96 2.31 -12.45
CA ILE A 6 23.00 1.35 -12.09
C ILE A 6 24.34 1.87 -12.61
N PRO A 7 25.35 2.07 -11.73
CA PRO A 7 26.68 2.52 -12.15
C PRO A 7 27.42 1.42 -12.92
N SER A 8 28.20 1.82 -13.94
CA SER A 8 29.00 0.91 -14.79
C SER A 8 28.18 -0.29 -15.28
N PRO A 9 27.08 -0.04 -16.02
CA PRO A 9 26.12 -1.10 -16.38
C PRO A 9 26.74 -2.20 -17.24
N GLU A 10 27.77 -1.89 -18.01
CA GLU A 10 28.54 -2.82 -18.84
C GLU A 10 29.32 -3.86 -18.02
N ILE A 11 29.72 -3.50 -16.77
CA ILE A 11 30.36 -4.41 -15.83
C ILE A 11 29.31 -5.20 -15.07
N ARG A 12 28.29 -4.48 -14.55
CA ARG A 12 27.26 -5.07 -13.70
C ARG A 12 26.40 -6.13 -14.40
N VAL A 13 26.26 -6.06 -15.71
CA VAL A 13 25.50 -7.06 -16.49
C VAL A 13 26.12 -8.46 -16.45
N THR A 14 27.40 -8.56 -16.14
CA THR A 14 28.13 -9.84 -16.04
C THR A 14 28.20 -10.39 -14.63
N GLU A 15 27.75 -9.63 -13.64
CA GLU A 15 27.77 -10.03 -12.22
C GLU A 15 26.56 -10.89 -11.85
N TYR A 16 26.77 -11.78 -10.89
CA TYR A 16 25.69 -12.57 -10.31
C TYR A 16 24.90 -11.77 -9.26
N PRO A 17 23.61 -12.07 -9.04
CA PRO A 17 22.77 -11.34 -8.09
C PRO A 17 23.34 -11.24 -6.65
N HIS A 18 24.09 -12.24 -6.19
CA HIS A 18 24.69 -12.23 -4.86
C HIS A 18 25.88 -11.25 -4.73
N GLN A 19 26.43 -10.77 -5.84
CA GLN A 19 27.50 -9.78 -5.88
C GLN A 19 26.96 -8.33 -5.82
N LEU A 20 25.65 -8.17 -6.00
CA LEU A 20 24.98 -6.88 -5.99
C LEU A 20 24.42 -6.57 -4.59
N SER A 21 24.47 -5.29 -4.18
CA SER A 21 23.76 -4.81 -2.99
C SER A 21 22.24 -4.94 -3.14
N GLY A 22 21.50 -4.88 -2.02
CA GLY A 22 20.03 -4.92 -2.04
C GLY A 22 19.40 -3.90 -2.98
N GLY A 23 19.85 -2.64 -2.90
CA GLY A 23 19.36 -1.57 -3.76
C GLY A 23 19.72 -1.76 -5.25
N LEU A 24 20.89 -2.32 -5.56
CA LEU A 24 21.24 -2.65 -6.93
C LEU A 24 20.41 -3.80 -7.48
N ARG A 25 20.16 -4.83 -6.68
CA ARG A 25 19.24 -5.93 -7.06
C ARG A 25 17.85 -5.40 -7.37
N GLN A 26 17.34 -4.50 -6.52
CA GLN A 26 16.01 -3.90 -6.74
C GLN A 26 15.96 -3.07 -8.03
N ARG A 27 17.02 -2.30 -8.34
CA ARG A 27 17.14 -1.57 -9.61
C ARG A 27 17.18 -2.51 -10.82
N VAL A 28 17.82 -3.68 -10.71
CA VAL A 28 17.80 -4.71 -11.75
C VAL A 28 16.38 -5.25 -11.96
N VAL A 29 15.65 -5.57 -10.88
CA VAL A 29 14.25 -6.04 -10.97
C VAL A 29 13.36 -4.99 -11.66
N ILE A 30 13.51 -3.70 -11.29
CA ILE A 30 12.81 -2.60 -11.96
C ILE A 30 13.18 -2.53 -13.46
N ALA A 31 14.47 -2.65 -13.80
CA ALA A 31 14.91 -2.66 -15.19
C ALA A 31 14.30 -3.81 -16.00
N ILE A 32 14.18 -4.99 -15.41
CA ILE A 32 13.52 -6.16 -16.02
C ILE A 32 12.04 -5.87 -16.27
N ALA A 33 11.32 -5.34 -15.26
CA ALA A 33 9.91 -4.99 -15.39
C ALA A 33 9.65 -3.97 -16.51
N LEU A 34 10.59 -3.04 -16.73
CA LEU A 34 10.48 -1.99 -17.73
C LEU A 34 11.01 -2.37 -19.12
N ALA A 35 11.65 -3.54 -19.28
CA ALA A 35 12.35 -3.91 -20.51
C ALA A 35 11.44 -3.95 -21.76
N CYS A 36 10.15 -4.28 -21.57
CA CYS A 36 9.18 -4.36 -22.66
C CYS A 36 8.34 -3.09 -22.86
N GLY A 37 8.65 -1.99 -22.17
CA GLY A 37 7.92 -0.73 -22.27
C GLY A 37 6.45 -0.85 -21.81
N PRO A 38 6.17 -1.30 -20.58
CA PRO A 38 4.79 -1.52 -20.13
C PRO A 38 4.05 -0.20 -19.93
N GLU A 39 2.73 -0.20 -20.15
CA GLU A 39 1.83 0.90 -19.82
C GLU A 39 1.46 0.90 -18.32
N LEU A 40 1.57 -0.24 -17.65
CA LEU A 40 1.26 -0.43 -16.23
C LEU A 40 2.34 -1.28 -15.57
N VAL A 41 2.84 -0.83 -14.42
CA VAL A 41 3.73 -1.59 -13.54
C VAL A 41 3.03 -1.86 -12.21
N ILE A 42 3.10 -3.10 -11.74
CA ILE A 42 2.67 -3.49 -10.40
C ILE A 42 3.92 -3.69 -9.55
N ALA A 43 4.10 -2.84 -8.56
CA ALA A 43 5.21 -2.88 -7.61
C ALA A 43 4.69 -3.42 -6.26
N ASP A 44 4.95 -4.71 -6.02
CA ASP A 44 4.52 -5.40 -4.80
C ASP A 44 5.64 -5.33 -3.76
N GLU A 45 5.44 -4.53 -2.72
CA GLU A 45 6.41 -4.23 -1.66
C GLU A 45 7.83 -3.93 -2.17
N PRO A 46 8.01 -2.96 -3.09
CA PRO A 46 9.26 -2.79 -3.81
C PRO A 46 10.43 -2.32 -2.94
N THR A 47 10.18 -1.96 -1.70
CA THR A 47 11.18 -1.46 -0.75
C THR A 47 11.37 -2.34 0.48
N THR A 48 10.72 -3.49 0.53
CA THR A 48 10.87 -4.45 1.64
C THR A 48 12.32 -4.92 1.78
N ALA A 49 12.81 -4.94 3.03
CA ALA A 49 14.18 -5.28 3.41
C ALA A 49 15.27 -4.32 2.89
N LEU A 50 14.93 -3.09 2.52
CA LEU A 50 15.86 -2.02 2.23
C LEU A 50 15.95 -1.06 3.42
N ASP A 51 17.12 -0.43 3.61
CA ASP A 51 17.22 0.67 4.56
C ASP A 51 16.46 1.92 4.08
N VAL A 52 16.11 2.81 5.01
CA VAL A 52 15.25 3.98 4.75
C VAL A 52 15.81 4.87 3.64
N THR A 53 17.13 5.02 3.55
CA THR A 53 17.76 5.86 2.53
C THR A 53 17.61 5.24 1.14
N ILE A 54 17.88 3.95 1.01
CA ILE A 54 17.71 3.23 -0.25
C ILE A 54 16.23 3.12 -0.63
N GLN A 55 15.34 2.92 0.34
CA GLN A 55 13.89 2.95 0.12
C GLN A 55 13.46 4.25 -0.56
N ALA A 56 13.85 5.41 0.00
CA ALA A 56 13.53 6.73 -0.58
C ALA A 56 14.08 6.86 -2.02
N GLN A 57 15.29 6.39 -2.28
CA GLN A 57 15.89 6.41 -3.62
C GLN A 57 15.14 5.51 -4.63
N ILE A 58 14.65 4.35 -4.21
CA ILE A 58 13.88 3.46 -5.09
C ILE A 58 12.51 4.05 -5.40
N LEU A 59 11.83 4.64 -4.42
CA LEU A 59 10.54 5.29 -4.63
C LEU A 59 10.67 6.50 -5.56
N GLN A 60 11.70 7.32 -5.36
CA GLN A 60 12.00 8.45 -6.25
C GLN A 60 12.28 7.95 -7.69
N LEU A 61 13.06 6.88 -7.84
CA LEU A 61 13.33 6.27 -9.14
C LEU A 61 12.03 5.81 -9.84
N ILE A 62 11.13 5.15 -9.12
CA ILE A 62 9.83 4.71 -9.66
C ILE A 62 9.01 5.91 -10.13
N ASN A 63 8.94 6.98 -9.33
CA ASN A 63 8.21 8.20 -9.68
C ASN A 63 8.82 8.91 -10.90
N ASP A 64 10.13 8.96 -11.02
CA ASP A 64 10.80 9.55 -12.18
C ASP A 64 10.53 8.73 -13.45
N LEU A 65 10.66 7.40 -13.36
CA LEU A 65 10.37 6.49 -14.47
C LEU A 65 8.90 6.52 -14.88
N GLN A 66 7.97 6.66 -13.94
CA GLN A 66 6.54 6.83 -14.21
C GLN A 66 6.29 8.06 -15.10
N ARG A 67 6.90 9.18 -14.75
CA ARG A 67 6.78 10.43 -15.53
C ARG A 67 7.46 10.32 -16.89
N ASP A 68 8.70 9.83 -16.92
CA ASP A 68 9.51 9.78 -18.15
C ASP A 68 8.93 8.81 -19.19
N LEU A 69 8.33 7.71 -18.74
CA LEU A 69 7.75 6.68 -19.59
C LEU A 69 6.23 6.82 -19.76
N ASN A 70 5.59 7.79 -19.09
CA ASN A 70 4.15 8.03 -19.10
C ASN A 70 3.35 6.73 -18.82
N MET A 71 3.77 5.99 -17.79
CA MET A 71 3.15 4.72 -17.40
C MET A 71 2.36 4.87 -16.10
N ALA A 72 1.40 3.97 -15.86
CA ALA A 72 0.71 3.84 -14.59
C ALA A 72 1.50 2.93 -13.63
N VAL A 73 1.41 3.21 -12.33
CA VAL A 73 2.02 2.37 -11.28
C VAL A 73 0.96 1.99 -10.25
N ILE A 74 0.83 0.70 -9.95
CA ILE A 74 0.12 0.20 -8.77
C ILE A 74 1.19 -0.15 -7.74
N LEU A 75 1.23 0.61 -6.65
CA LEU A 75 2.13 0.37 -5.53
C LEU A 75 1.40 -0.39 -4.43
N ILE A 76 1.85 -1.60 -4.10
CA ILE A 76 1.35 -2.38 -2.97
C ILE A 76 2.35 -2.23 -1.83
N THR A 77 1.92 -1.70 -0.70
CA THR A 77 2.76 -1.49 0.48
C THR A 77 1.92 -1.41 1.74
N HIS A 78 2.54 -1.70 2.88
CA HIS A 78 1.99 -1.48 4.21
C HIS A 78 2.53 -0.19 4.86
N ASP A 79 3.41 0.55 4.18
CA ASP A 79 3.98 1.80 4.67
C ASP A 79 3.07 2.99 4.31
N LEU A 80 2.31 3.45 5.31
CA LEU A 80 1.36 4.56 5.15
C LEU A 80 2.07 5.90 4.87
N GLY A 81 3.31 6.07 5.31
CA GLY A 81 4.11 7.25 5.01
C GLY A 81 4.44 7.33 3.52
N VAL A 82 4.86 6.20 2.94
CA VAL A 82 5.11 6.08 1.51
C VAL A 82 3.86 6.41 0.70
N ILE A 83 2.70 5.84 1.10
CA ILE A 83 1.43 6.09 0.43
C ILE A 83 1.08 7.59 0.45
N ALA A 84 1.22 8.24 1.60
CA ALA A 84 0.89 9.65 1.76
C ALA A 84 1.74 10.57 0.86
N GLU A 85 3.00 10.21 0.61
CA GLU A 85 3.96 11.03 -0.14
C GLU A 85 3.93 10.75 -1.65
N THR A 86 3.56 9.52 -2.06
CA THR A 86 3.80 9.09 -3.44
C THR A 86 2.55 8.76 -4.24
N CYS A 87 1.40 8.49 -3.58
CA CYS A 87 0.22 8.00 -4.26
C CYS A 87 -0.82 9.11 -4.50
N ASP A 88 -1.42 9.12 -5.69
CA ASP A 88 -2.56 10.00 -6.01
C ASP A 88 -3.86 9.43 -5.43
N GLU A 89 -4.07 8.13 -5.57
CA GLU A 89 -5.26 7.39 -5.16
C GLU A 89 -4.88 6.19 -4.29
N VAL A 90 -5.69 5.90 -3.29
CA VAL A 90 -5.47 4.80 -2.34
C VAL A 90 -6.66 3.86 -2.34
N CYS A 91 -6.36 2.57 -2.43
CA CYS A 91 -7.31 1.49 -2.20
C CYS A 91 -6.91 0.74 -0.92
N VAL A 92 -7.68 0.91 0.14
CA VAL A 92 -7.48 0.17 1.39
C VAL A 92 -8.11 -1.22 1.26
N MET A 93 -7.30 -2.25 1.49
CA MET A 93 -7.74 -3.65 1.35
C MET A 93 -7.75 -4.35 2.71
N TYR A 94 -8.82 -5.08 3.00
CA TYR A 94 -8.93 -5.93 4.18
C TYR A 94 -9.44 -7.31 3.80
N ALA A 95 -8.74 -8.35 4.25
CA ALA A 95 -9.13 -9.75 4.03
C ALA A 95 -9.55 -10.06 2.57
N GLY A 96 -8.82 -9.53 1.58
CA GLY A 96 -9.06 -9.77 0.15
C GLY A 96 -10.18 -8.93 -0.48
N ARG A 97 -10.65 -7.85 0.19
CA ARG A 97 -11.62 -6.90 -0.37
C ARG A 97 -11.11 -5.47 -0.25
N ILE A 98 -11.38 -4.64 -1.26
CA ILE A 98 -11.25 -3.20 -1.13
C ILE A 98 -12.39 -2.72 -0.26
N VAL A 99 -12.07 -2.07 0.85
CA VAL A 99 -13.03 -1.57 1.84
C VAL A 99 -13.19 -0.04 1.76
N GLU A 100 -12.17 0.65 1.27
CA GLU A 100 -12.20 2.09 1.04
C GLU A 100 -11.32 2.46 -0.14
N ARG A 101 -11.76 3.44 -0.96
CA ARG A 101 -11.02 3.98 -2.09
C ARG A 101 -11.29 5.46 -2.20
N ALA A 102 -10.23 6.27 -2.20
CA ALA A 102 -10.30 7.71 -2.44
C ALA A 102 -8.93 8.27 -2.84
N SER A 103 -8.83 9.57 -3.08
CA SER A 103 -7.52 10.23 -3.18
C SER A 103 -6.74 10.01 -1.88
N ALA A 104 -5.41 9.99 -1.96
CA ALA A 104 -4.56 9.86 -0.77
C ALA A 104 -4.94 10.92 0.27
N LYS A 105 -5.10 12.17 -0.15
CA LYS A 105 -5.52 13.27 0.73
C LYS A 105 -6.81 12.98 1.49
N GLU A 106 -7.84 12.43 0.82
CA GLU A 106 -9.12 12.12 1.46
C GLU A 106 -9.02 10.93 2.41
N VAL A 107 -8.30 9.87 2.05
CA VAL A 107 -8.12 8.71 2.94
C VAL A 107 -7.44 9.12 4.25
N PHE A 108 -6.41 9.99 4.18
CA PHE A 108 -5.69 10.43 5.38
C PHE A 108 -6.44 11.50 6.18
N ALA A 109 -7.18 12.41 5.52
CA ALA A 109 -7.92 13.48 6.21
C ALA A 109 -9.28 13.03 6.75
N ASN A 110 -10.00 12.21 5.99
CA ASN A 110 -11.40 11.83 6.24
C ASN A 110 -11.64 10.31 6.08
N PRO A 111 -10.88 9.43 6.77
CA PRO A 111 -11.08 7.98 6.67
C PRO A 111 -12.49 7.60 7.10
N ARG A 112 -13.18 6.80 6.32
CA ARG A 112 -14.58 6.44 6.56
C ARG A 112 -14.78 5.03 7.04
N HIS A 113 -14.03 4.08 6.49
CA HIS A 113 -14.14 2.70 6.94
C HIS A 113 -13.47 2.51 8.31
N ALA A 114 -14.08 1.75 9.20
CA ALA A 114 -13.56 1.53 10.56
C ALA A 114 -12.13 0.93 10.55
N TYR A 115 -11.84 0.04 9.60
CA TYR A 115 -10.48 -0.52 9.43
C TYR A 115 -9.47 0.57 9.05
N THR A 116 -9.79 1.46 8.11
CA THR A 116 -8.92 2.56 7.70
C THR A 116 -8.63 3.50 8.88
N ARG A 117 -9.67 3.84 9.67
CA ARG A 117 -9.50 4.63 10.90
C ARG A 117 -8.58 3.93 11.90
N GLY A 118 -8.77 2.62 12.08
CA GLY A 118 -7.92 1.81 12.96
C GLY A 118 -6.45 1.80 12.52
N LEU A 119 -6.20 1.61 11.21
CA LEU A 119 -4.84 1.66 10.65
C LEU A 119 -4.18 3.02 10.88
N LEU A 120 -4.87 4.12 10.56
CA LEU A 120 -4.32 5.47 10.72
C LEU A 120 -4.09 5.84 12.19
N ASN A 121 -4.95 5.37 13.10
CA ASN A 121 -4.78 5.57 14.53
C ASN A 121 -3.64 4.74 15.14
N SER A 122 -3.20 3.69 14.45
CA SER A 122 -2.05 2.87 14.87
C SER A 122 -0.69 3.47 14.50
N ILE A 123 -0.68 4.57 13.71
CA ILE A 123 0.57 5.25 13.33
C ILE A 123 1.12 6.01 14.56
N PRO A 124 2.40 5.82 14.93
CA PRO A 124 3.03 6.59 15.99
C PRO A 124 3.05 8.08 15.66
N ARG A 125 2.54 8.93 16.55
CA ARG A 125 2.61 10.39 16.39
C ARG A 125 3.96 10.88 16.93
N LEU A 126 4.74 11.58 16.12
CA LEU A 126 6.03 12.15 16.51
C LEU A 126 5.93 13.09 17.73
N ASN A 127 4.79 13.75 17.91
CA ASN A 127 4.52 14.68 19.00
C ASN A 127 3.74 14.03 20.18
N GLY A 128 3.64 12.69 20.20
CA GLY A 128 2.96 11.95 21.27
C GLY A 128 3.79 11.92 22.55
N THR A 129 3.13 11.69 23.70
CA THR A 129 3.81 11.46 24.97
C THR A 129 4.70 10.21 24.86
N PRO A 130 5.99 10.29 25.24
CA PRO A 130 6.87 9.12 25.19
C PRO A 130 6.27 7.95 25.99
N LYS A 131 6.35 6.72 25.45
CA LYS A 131 5.83 5.49 26.07
C LYS A 131 4.31 5.36 26.16
N THR A 132 3.54 6.08 25.34
CA THR A 132 2.10 5.80 25.19
C THR A 132 1.93 4.51 24.41
N GLU A 133 1.05 3.61 24.89
CA GLU A 133 0.68 2.42 24.12
C GLU A 133 0.06 2.84 22.80
N LEU A 134 0.51 2.21 21.72
CA LEU A 134 -0.07 2.45 20.40
C LEU A 134 -1.46 1.80 20.34
N ASN A 135 -2.41 2.52 19.76
CA ASN A 135 -3.70 1.95 19.46
C ASN A 135 -3.52 0.79 18.46
N THR A 136 -3.96 -0.37 18.84
CA THR A 136 -3.94 -1.56 17.96
C THR A 136 -5.36 -1.93 17.56
N ILE A 137 -5.49 -2.57 16.40
CA ILE A 137 -6.77 -3.17 16.00
C ILE A 137 -6.85 -4.55 16.62
N ASP A 138 -7.78 -4.74 17.54
CA ASP A 138 -7.95 -5.98 18.29
C ASP A 138 -8.24 -7.19 17.39
N GLY A 139 -7.82 -8.36 17.87
CA GLY A 139 -8.06 -9.65 17.24
C GLY A 139 -7.18 -9.89 16.00
N MET A 140 -7.36 -11.06 15.39
CA MET A 140 -6.62 -11.49 14.21
C MET A 140 -7.47 -11.38 12.94
N VAL A 141 -6.82 -11.21 11.78
CA VAL A 141 -7.50 -11.32 10.48
C VAL A 141 -8.00 -12.76 10.34
N PRO A 142 -9.30 -12.98 10.06
CA PRO A 142 -9.85 -14.34 9.92
C PRO A 142 -9.19 -15.08 8.74
N ALA A 143 -9.01 -16.38 8.88
CA ALA A 143 -8.52 -17.19 7.77
C ALA A 143 -9.49 -17.13 6.58
N LEU A 144 -8.97 -17.22 5.37
CA LEU A 144 -9.78 -17.09 4.14
C LEU A 144 -10.98 -18.04 4.10
N ARG A 145 -10.84 -19.25 4.64
CA ARG A 145 -11.90 -20.25 4.73
C ARG A 145 -13.03 -19.88 5.70
N ASP A 146 -12.76 -18.99 6.66
CA ASP A 146 -13.69 -18.60 7.72
C ASP A 146 -14.38 -17.27 7.43
N LEU A 147 -14.09 -16.67 6.25
CA LEU A 147 -14.64 -15.39 5.86
C LEU A 147 -16.14 -15.51 5.56
N LYS A 148 -16.93 -14.68 6.24
CA LYS A 148 -18.38 -14.55 6.00
C LYS A 148 -18.66 -13.67 4.78
N PRO A 149 -19.84 -13.81 4.15
CA PRO A 149 -20.24 -12.97 3.01
C PRO A 149 -20.32 -11.49 3.33
N GLY A 150 -20.77 -11.14 4.53
CA GLY A 150 -20.98 -9.75 4.98
C GLY A 150 -19.72 -8.92 5.16
N CYS A 151 -19.80 -7.87 5.98
CA CYS A 151 -18.63 -7.05 6.32
C CYS A 151 -17.58 -7.88 7.05
N ARG A 152 -16.41 -8.04 6.42
CA ARG A 152 -15.32 -8.88 6.95
C ARG A 152 -14.64 -8.27 8.17
N PHE A 153 -14.75 -6.95 8.34
CA PHE A 153 -14.15 -6.23 9.46
C PHE A 153 -15.09 -6.12 10.67
N ALA A 154 -16.40 -6.26 10.50
CA ALA A 154 -17.39 -6.10 11.57
C ALA A 154 -17.04 -6.84 12.88
N PRO A 155 -16.56 -8.11 12.86
CA PRO A 155 -16.20 -8.82 14.10
C PRO A 155 -15.05 -8.17 14.89
N ARG A 156 -14.29 -7.26 14.28
CA ARG A 156 -13.12 -6.59 14.88
C ARG A 156 -13.33 -5.09 15.06
N SER A 157 -14.47 -4.56 14.65
CA SER A 157 -14.74 -3.12 14.72
C SER A 157 -15.00 -2.62 16.15
N GLY A 158 -15.32 -3.52 17.07
CA GLY A 158 -15.77 -3.18 18.43
C GLY A 158 -17.14 -2.54 18.51
N LEU A 159 -17.90 -2.50 17.41
CA LEU A 159 -19.22 -1.90 17.31
C LEU A 159 -20.29 -3.00 17.24
N GLU A 160 -21.50 -2.69 17.71
CA GLU A 160 -22.67 -3.50 17.43
C GLU A 160 -23.09 -3.33 15.96
N HIS A 161 -23.49 -4.43 15.34
CA HIS A 161 -23.85 -4.44 13.92
C HIS A 161 -25.19 -5.11 13.71
N GLU A 162 -25.95 -4.58 12.77
CA GLU A 162 -27.17 -5.23 12.27
C GLU A 162 -26.83 -6.60 11.68
N PRO A 163 -27.65 -7.65 11.91
CA PRO A 163 -27.40 -9.01 11.41
C PRO A 163 -27.16 -9.09 9.90
N GLU A 164 -27.84 -8.26 9.12
CA GLU A 164 -27.70 -8.18 7.65
C GLU A 164 -26.30 -7.78 7.23
N LEU A 165 -25.65 -6.88 7.97
CA LEU A 165 -24.27 -6.47 7.72
C LEU A 165 -23.27 -7.63 7.82
N LEU A 166 -23.57 -8.63 8.65
CA LEU A 166 -22.72 -9.80 8.88
C LEU A 166 -22.95 -10.91 7.85
N THR A 167 -24.12 -10.97 7.24
CA THR A 167 -24.55 -12.07 6.37
C THR A 167 -24.55 -11.73 4.90
N GLU A 168 -24.73 -10.46 4.53
CA GLU A 168 -24.81 -10.00 3.16
C GLU A 168 -23.60 -9.14 2.76
N ARG A 169 -23.13 -9.33 1.52
CA ARG A 169 -22.05 -8.52 0.98
C ARG A 169 -22.48 -7.06 0.88
N GLN A 170 -21.74 -6.19 1.51
CA GLN A 170 -22.00 -4.76 1.44
C GLN A 170 -21.44 -4.18 0.13
N PRO A 171 -22.22 -3.34 -0.57
CA PRO A 171 -21.75 -2.67 -1.77
C PRO A 171 -20.76 -1.54 -1.43
N MET A 172 -19.86 -1.26 -2.36
CA MET A 172 -19.10 -0.01 -2.34
C MET A 172 -20.04 1.16 -2.69
N ARG A 173 -20.21 2.10 -1.77
CA ARG A 173 -21.03 3.31 -1.96
C ARG A 173 -20.12 4.52 -2.13
N GLU A 174 -20.46 5.37 -3.06
CA GLU A 174 -19.82 6.68 -3.21
C GLU A 174 -20.47 7.65 -2.21
N ILE A 175 -19.66 8.16 -1.29
CA ILE A 175 -20.09 9.05 -0.20
C ILE A 175 -19.78 10.52 -0.49
N SER A 176 -18.80 10.77 -1.35
CA SER A 176 -18.46 12.06 -1.93
C SER A 176 -17.76 11.80 -3.27
N PRO A 177 -17.62 12.78 -4.17
CA PRO A 177 -16.99 12.59 -5.47
C PRO A 177 -15.63 11.90 -5.37
N GLY A 178 -15.52 10.70 -5.97
CA GLY A 178 -14.31 9.87 -5.95
C GLY A 178 -14.01 9.14 -4.64
N HIS A 179 -14.78 9.32 -3.57
CA HIS A 179 -14.60 8.62 -2.31
C HIS A 179 -15.64 7.50 -2.14
N ARG A 180 -15.18 6.28 -2.20
CA ARG A 180 -16.00 5.07 -2.14
C ARG A 180 -15.64 4.24 -0.92
N VAL A 181 -16.64 3.72 -0.23
CA VAL A 181 -16.49 2.94 1.00
C VAL A 181 -17.42 1.73 0.96
N GLU A 182 -16.92 0.55 1.38
CA GLU A 182 -17.80 -0.57 1.68
C GLU A 182 -18.74 -0.13 2.81
N ALA A 183 -20.04 -0.39 2.68
CA ALA A 183 -21.04 0.04 3.65
C ALA A 183 -20.91 -0.75 4.97
N CYS A 184 -19.77 -0.60 5.61
CA CYS A 184 -19.40 -1.16 6.91
C CYS A 184 -19.03 0.03 7.81
N PRO A 185 -19.63 0.19 8.98
CA PRO A 185 -19.43 1.35 9.85
C PRO A 185 -17.99 1.47 10.35
#